data_3e93cb7975b9d87536d61e54d6a1049c
#
_entry.id   3e93cb7975b9d87536d61e54d6a1049c
#
_cell.length_a   1.000
_cell.length_b   1.000
_cell.length_c   1.000
_cell.angle_alpha   90.00
_cell.angle_beta   90.00
_cell.angle_gamma   90.00
#
_symmetry.space_group_name_H-M   'P 1'
#
loop_
_entity.id
_entity.type
_entity.pdbx_description
1 polymer ?
#
loop_
_entity_poly.entity_id
_entity_poly.type
_entity_poly.pdbx_seq_one_letter_code
_entity_poly.pdbx_strand_id
1 'polypeptide(L)'
;MNSIEVKQHDMMDCGAACISSIGNFHKIFVPITKIRQWSETDKNGANVIGLIDALDKMGLHAKGVKASIQAIDKIPLPSIAHMVYENRLQHFVVIYKVKKKSLTIMDPSLGHLSQLSLKEFETNWSSALLLIAPKYNFSPANFKKSNINRFYELIKPHKSILFQSIFGALLYTILGLSIPIYIQKITDHVLINGNKNLLNLMSL
;
A
#
# COMPACT_ATOMS: atom_id res chain seq x y z
N MET A 1 -7.55 15.32 0.81
CA MET A 1 -6.39 15.69 1.65
C MET A 1 -5.85 14.40 2.24
N ASN A 2 -4.58 14.07 2.02
CA ASN A 2 -4.03 12.88 2.68
C ASN A 2 -3.77 13.21 4.14
N SER A 3 -4.37 12.43 5.03
CA SER A 3 -4.19 12.57 6.48
C SER A 3 -2.77 12.18 6.88
N ILE A 4 -2.23 12.84 7.90
CA ILE A 4 -1.00 12.39 8.58
C ILE A 4 -1.26 11.11 9.41
N GLU A 5 -2.52 10.77 9.60
CA GLU A 5 -2.97 9.57 10.28
C GLU A 5 -2.88 8.39 9.30
N VAL A 6 -1.96 7.48 9.58
CA VAL A 6 -1.64 6.32 8.71
C VAL A 6 -1.65 5.06 9.54
N LYS A 7 -2.56 4.14 9.22
CA LYS A 7 -2.61 2.81 9.86
C LYS A 7 -1.67 1.85 9.15
N GLN A 8 -0.91 1.07 9.92
CA GLN A 8 -0.10 -0.02 9.38
C GLN A 8 -0.98 -1.13 8.79
N HIS A 9 -0.50 -1.82 7.78
CA HIS A 9 -1.22 -2.93 7.15
C HIS A 9 -0.87 -4.26 7.81
N ASP A 10 0.37 -4.38 8.31
CA ASP A 10 0.91 -5.55 8.96
C ASP A 10 1.73 -5.11 10.19
N MET A 11 1.98 -6.02 11.13
CA MET A 11 2.77 -5.74 12.34
C MET A 11 4.19 -5.23 12.02
N MET A 12 4.75 -5.63 10.89
CA MET A 12 6.10 -5.22 10.45
C MET A 12 6.11 -3.86 9.74
N ASP A 13 4.95 -3.26 9.49
CA ASP A 13 4.80 -2.03 8.71
C ASP A 13 4.88 -0.73 9.53
N CYS A 14 5.09 -0.80 10.85
CA CYS A 14 5.07 0.38 11.73
C CYS A 14 6.05 1.46 11.25
N GLY A 15 7.30 1.10 10.89
CA GLY A 15 8.28 2.03 10.35
C GLY A 15 7.87 2.64 9.01
N ALA A 16 7.37 1.82 8.08
CA ALA A 16 6.91 2.29 6.78
C ALA A 16 5.67 3.21 6.89
N ALA A 17 4.76 2.92 7.82
CA ALA A 17 3.60 3.76 8.10
C ALA A 17 4.01 5.10 8.74
N CYS A 18 5.01 5.11 9.65
CA CYS A 18 5.60 6.34 10.19
C CYS A 18 6.18 7.22 9.06
N ILE A 19 6.98 6.64 8.15
CA ILE A 19 7.53 7.37 7.00
C ILE A 19 6.42 7.91 6.10
N SER A 20 5.38 7.11 5.82
CA SER A 20 4.23 7.56 5.03
C SER A 20 3.51 8.75 5.68
N SER A 21 3.35 8.72 7.01
CA SER A 21 2.78 9.81 7.80
C SER A 21 3.60 11.11 7.69
N ILE A 22 4.92 11.00 7.84
CA ILE A 22 5.85 12.13 7.69
C ILE A 22 5.85 12.64 6.24
N GLY A 23 5.83 11.73 5.27
CA GLY A 23 5.67 12.09 3.87
C GLY A 23 4.42 12.94 3.63
N ASN A 24 3.27 12.49 4.15
CA ASN A 24 2.02 13.24 4.05
C ASN A 24 2.11 14.63 4.69
N PHE A 25 2.80 14.76 5.83
CA PHE A 25 3.06 16.05 6.48
C PHE A 25 3.85 16.99 5.56
N HIS A 26 4.87 16.49 4.88
CA HIS A 26 5.69 17.25 3.93
C HIS A 26 5.12 17.29 2.50
N LYS A 27 3.87 16.84 2.30
CA LYS A 27 3.19 16.77 0.98
C LYS A 27 3.90 15.86 -0.04
N ILE A 28 4.57 14.83 0.47
CA ILE A 28 5.17 13.76 -0.33
C ILE A 28 4.28 12.52 -0.20
N PHE A 29 3.71 12.08 -1.31
CA PHE A 29 2.75 10.97 -1.29
C PHE A 29 3.39 9.70 -1.84
N VAL A 30 3.76 8.78 -0.94
CA VAL A 30 4.37 7.48 -1.30
C VAL A 30 3.50 6.35 -0.75
N PRO A 31 3.14 5.35 -1.56
CA PRO A 31 2.47 4.16 -1.06
C PRO A 31 3.34 3.39 -0.06
N ILE A 32 2.74 2.82 1.00
CA ILE A 32 3.44 2.04 2.03
C ILE A 32 4.26 0.91 1.40
N THR A 33 3.72 0.23 0.39
CA THR A 33 4.41 -0.85 -0.34
C THR A 33 5.72 -0.39 -0.99
N LYS A 34 5.79 0.86 -1.47
CA LYS A 34 7.00 1.42 -2.04
C LYS A 34 8.00 1.82 -0.95
N ILE A 35 7.51 2.34 0.17
CA ILE A 35 8.35 2.64 1.35
C ILE A 35 8.98 1.36 1.88
N ARG A 36 8.23 0.26 1.99
CA ARG A 36 8.76 -1.07 2.36
C ARG A 36 9.92 -1.50 1.49
N GLN A 37 9.80 -1.34 0.17
CA GLN A 37 10.88 -1.65 -0.78
C GLN A 37 12.11 -0.76 -0.55
N TRP A 38 11.91 0.52 -0.25
CA TRP A 38 12.98 1.47 -0.03
C TRP A 38 13.70 1.29 1.30
N SER A 39 12.97 0.88 2.34
CA SER A 39 13.47 0.62 3.69
C SER A 39 13.92 -0.82 3.90
N GLU A 40 13.85 -1.67 2.85
CA GLU A 40 14.19 -3.09 2.92
C GLU A 40 13.51 -3.81 4.09
N THR A 41 12.24 -3.43 4.36
CA THR A 41 11.44 -4.04 5.43
C THR A 41 11.19 -5.51 5.14
N ASP A 42 11.66 -6.38 6.03
CA ASP A 42 11.51 -7.83 5.97
C ASP A 42 10.50 -8.36 7.01
N LYS A 43 10.52 -9.67 7.25
CA LYS A 43 9.68 -10.33 8.28
C LYS A 43 10.01 -9.93 9.73
N ASN A 44 11.16 -9.28 9.97
CA ASN A 44 11.55 -8.78 11.27
C ASN A 44 11.24 -7.29 11.45
N GLY A 45 10.66 -6.65 10.43
CA GLY A 45 10.35 -5.23 10.40
C GLY A 45 11.42 -4.39 9.69
N ALA A 46 11.30 -3.07 9.80
CA ALA A 46 12.27 -2.12 9.26
C ALA A 46 13.33 -1.79 10.31
N ASN A 47 14.60 -1.78 9.91
CA ASN A 47 15.69 -1.26 10.74
C ASN A 47 15.85 0.26 10.55
N VAL A 48 16.54 0.91 11.49
CA VAL A 48 16.74 2.38 11.46
C VAL A 48 17.48 2.84 10.20
N ILE A 49 18.44 2.06 9.69
CA ILE A 49 19.22 2.38 8.49
C ILE A 49 18.28 2.38 7.28
N GLY A 50 17.46 1.34 7.11
CA GLY A 50 16.48 1.27 6.03
C GLY A 50 15.45 2.42 6.09
N LEU A 51 15.05 2.84 7.29
CA LEU A 51 14.18 4.02 7.44
C LEU A 51 14.87 5.30 6.98
N ILE A 52 16.16 5.47 7.29
CA ILE A 52 16.97 6.62 6.81
C ILE A 52 17.05 6.62 5.29
N ASP A 53 17.35 5.47 4.68
CA ASP A 53 17.45 5.33 3.22
C ASP A 53 16.13 5.64 2.51
N ALA A 54 15.01 5.17 3.08
CA ALA A 54 13.69 5.47 2.55
C ALA A 54 13.36 6.98 2.61
N LEU A 55 13.67 7.65 3.73
CA LEU A 55 13.52 9.09 3.89
C LEU A 55 14.42 9.87 2.94
N ASP A 56 15.67 9.40 2.74
CA ASP A 56 16.61 10.01 1.80
C ASP A 56 16.08 10.00 0.35
N LYS A 57 15.52 8.87 -0.09
CA LYS A 57 14.84 8.72 -1.39
C LYS A 57 13.61 9.62 -1.53
N MET A 58 13.02 10.06 -0.42
CA MET A 58 11.91 11.02 -0.40
C MET A 58 12.38 12.49 -0.40
N GLY A 59 13.69 12.75 -0.40
CA GLY A 59 14.22 14.11 -0.31
C GLY A 59 14.27 14.68 1.11
N LEU A 60 14.16 13.81 2.13
CA LEU A 60 14.27 14.17 3.53
C LEU A 60 15.61 13.65 4.08
N HIS A 61 16.32 14.50 4.82
CA HIS A 61 17.50 14.09 5.55
C HIS A 61 17.10 13.54 6.92
N ALA A 62 17.60 12.37 7.28
CA ALA A 62 17.29 11.74 8.55
C ALA A 62 18.57 11.33 9.29
N LYS A 63 18.55 11.48 10.63
CA LYS A 63 19.69 11.12 11.50
C LYS A 63 19.18 10.39 12.73
N GLY A 64 19.67 9.15 12.95
CA GLY A 64 19.44 8.41 14.19
C GLY A 64 20.27 8.97 15.31
N VAL A 65 19.65 9.25 16.46
CA VAL A 65 20.31 9.76 17.67
C VAL A 65 19.78 9.05 18.90
N LYS A 66 20.59 9.00 19.95
CA LYS A 66 20.15 8.73 21.32
C LYS A 66 19.92 10.06 22.02
N ALA A 67 18.80 10.21 22.69
CA ALA A 67 18.44 11.44 23.40
C ALA A 67 17.95 11.12 24.81
N SER A 68 18.01 12.11 25.71
CA SER A 68 17.39 12.05 27.02
C SER A 68 16.00 12.70 26.98
N ILE A 69 15.16 12.37 27.94
CA ILE A 69 13.81 12.93 28.03
C ILE A 69 13.81 14.46 28.20
N GLN A 70 14.86 15.00 28.81
CA GLN A 70 15.04 16.47 29.02
C GLN A 70 15.32 17.21 27.70
N ALA A 71 15.76 16.49 26.66
CA ALA A 71 16.05 17.09 25.35
C ALA A 71 14.86 16.98 24.36
N ILE A 72 13.79 16.29 24.76
CA ILE A 72 12.65 15.97 23.86
C ILE A 72 11.91 17.22 23.38
N ASP A 73 11.92 18.30 24.13
CA ASP A 73 11.30 19.58 23.77
C ASP A 73 12.09 20.38 22.72
N LYS A 74 13.36 20.02 22.49
CA LYS A 74 14.28 20.73 21.58
C LYS A 74 14.49 20.01 20.25
N ILE A 75 13.88 18.85 20.05
CA ILE A 75 14.04 18.07 18.80
C ILE A 75 13.27 18.72 17.65
N PRO A 76 13.74 18.62 16.40
CA PRO A 76 12.95 18.97 15.24
C PRO A 76 11.73 18.05 15.13
N LEU A 77 10.58 18.61 14.77
CA LEU A 77 9.32 17.88 14.60
C LEU A 77 8.83 17.99 13.14
N PRO A 78 8.25 16.94 12.57
CA PRO A 78 8.01 15.62 13.15
C PRO A 78 9.28 14.77 13.23
N SER A 79 9.35 13.87 14.23
CA SER A 79 10.44 12.91 14.43
C SER A 79 9.87 11.53 14.73
N ILE A 80 10.62 10.45 14.41
CA ILE A 80 10.22 9.08 14.75
C ILE A 80 10.90 8.67 16.05
N ALA A 81 10.13 8.10 16.99
CA ALA A 81 10.63 7.50 18.21
C ALA A 81 10.53 5.98 18.13
N HIS A 82 11.55 5.30 18.67
CA HIS A 82 11.56 3.86 18.82
C HIS A 82 11.07 3.49 20.23
N MET A 83 9.98 2.74 20.30
CA MET A 83 9.34 2.28 21.52
C MET A 83 9.65 0.80 21.74
N VAL A 84 9.76 0.39 23.01
CA VAL A 84 9.92 -1.00 23.43
C VAL A 84 8.92 -1.27 24.55
N TYR A 85 7.91 -2.06 24.29
CA TYR A 85 6.89 -2.44 25.26
C TYR A 85 7.32 -3.66 26.09
N GLU A 86 6.63 -3.94 27.19
CA GLU A 86 6.96 -4.98 28.18
C GLU A 86 7.23 -6.37 27.56
N ASN A 87 6.55 -6.71 26.46
CA ASN A 87 6.74 -7.96 25.72
C ASN A 87 7.93 -7.94 24.75
N ARG A 88 8.87 -6.99 24.89
CA ARG A 88 9.98 -6.74 23.95
C ARG A 88 9.52 -6.44 22.53
N LEU A 89 8.26 -6.06 22.36
CA LEU A 89 7.74 -5.64 21.06
C LEU A 89 8.36 -4.29 20.70
N GLN A 90 9.13 -4.28 19.63
CA GLN A 90 9.70 -3.06 19.07
C GLN A 90 8.68 -2.37 18.18
N HIS A 91 8.50 -1.08 18.36
CA HIS A 91 7.50 -0.30 17.64
C HIS A 91 8.03 1.11 17.31
N PHE A 92 7.59 1.66 16.19
CA PHE A 92 7.89 3.04 15.80
C PHE A 92 6.64 3.90 15.86
N VAL A 93 6.79 5.11 16.42
CA VAL A 93 5.72 6.13 16.46
C VAL A 93 6.27 7.47 15.98
N VAL A 94 5.39 8.34 15.46
CA VAL A 94 5.78 9.69 15.02
C VAL A 94 5.38 10.69 16.08
N ILE A 95 6.32 11.52 16.54
CA ILE A 95 6.07 12.65 17.44
C ILE A 95 5.78 13.88 16.59
N TYR A 96 4.57 14.44 16.73
CA TYR A 96 4.15 15.66 16.03
C TYR A 96 4.19 16.92 16.89
N LYS A 97 3.96 16.79 18.20
CA LYS A 97 3.98 17.91 19.14
C LYS A 97 4.51 17.45 20.48
N VAL A 98 5.28 18.33 21.13
CA VAL A 98 5.74 18.17 22.49
C VAL A 98 5.13 19.28 23.35
N LYS A 99 4.54 18.94 24.49
CA LYS A 99 4.02 19.85 25.51
C LYS A 99 4.69 19.52 26.84
N LYS A 100 4.60 20.43 27.81
CA LYS A 100 5.25 20.28 29.16
C LYS A 100 4.97 18.94 29.87
N LYS A 101 3.80 18.32 29.65
CA LYS A 101 3.38 17.07 30.33
C LYS A 101 2.92 15.96 29.39
N SER A 102 2.83 16.20 28.09
CA SER A 102 2.30 15.25 27.11
C SER A 102 2.91 15.43 25.73
N LEU A 103 2.86 14.37 24.94
CA LEU A 103 3.25 14.32 23.54
C LEU A 103 2.02 14.04 22.69
N THR A 104 1.94 14.64 21.50
CA THR A 104 1.01 14.19 20.47
C THR A 104 1.78 13.28 19.54
N ILE A 105 1.39 12.02 19.51
CA ILE A 105 2.02 10.99 18.68
C ILE A 105 1.03 10.46 17.65
N MET A 106 1.53 9.98 16.53
CA MET A 106 0.81 9.12 15.60
C MET A 106 1.32 7.71 15.80
N ASP A 107 0.45 6.84 16.29
CA ASP A 107 0.75 5.42 16.45
C ASP A 107 0.19 4.66 15.24
N PRO A 108 1.05 4.01 14.43
CA PRO A 108 0.59 3.25 13.27
C PRO A 108 -0.32 2.07 13.60
N SER A 109 -0.23 1.51 14.80
CA SER A 109 -1.10 0.40 15.21
C SER A 109 -2.55 0.85 15.38
N LEU A 110 -2.72 2.06 15.91
CA LEU A 110 -4.01 2.71 16.09
C LEU A 110 -4.49 3.41 14.80
N GLY A 111 -3.54 4.00 14.04
CA GLY A 111 -3.81 4.72 12.82
C GLY A 111 -4.39 6.12 13.01
N HIS A 112 -4.28 6.68 14.22
CA HIS A 112 -4.72 8.05 14.52
C HIS A 112 -3.75 8.76 15.49
N LEU A 113 -3.93 10.07 15.61
CA LEU A 113 -3.20 10.88 16.57
C LEU A 113 -3.71 10.62 17.98
N SER A 114 -2.81 10.36 18.90
CA SER A 114 -3.12 10.19 20.33
C SER A 114 -2.24 11.11 21.19
N GLN A 115 -2.70 11.36 22.42
CA GLN A 115 -1.90 12.06 23.43
C GLN A 115 -1.36 11.04 24.42
N LEU A 116 -0.03 11.04 24.58
CA LEU A 116 0.68 10.20 25.53
C LEU A 116 1.28 11.07 26.63
N SER A 117 1.21 10.65 27.88
CA SER A 117 1.89 11.35 28.96
C SER A 117 3.41 11.22 28.83
N LEU A 118 4.15 12.23 29.30
CA LEU A 118 5.62 12.20 29.23
C LEU A 118 6.20 11.01 30.00
N LYS A 119 5.57 10.64 31.14
CA LYS A 119 6.00 9.49 31.95
C LYS A 119 5.78 8.16 31.21
N GLU A 120 4.63 7.97 30.61
CA GLU A 120 4.29 6.76 29.86
C GLU A 120 5.19 6.61 28.62
N PHE A 121 5.47 7.73 27.93
CA PHE A 121 6.41 7.75 26.83
C PHE A 121 7.82 7.34 27.31
N GLU A 122 8.33 7.93 28.40
CA GLU A 122 9.65 7.63 28.95
C GLU A 122 9.80 6.16 29.35
N THR A 123 8.76 5.55 29.94
CA THR A 123 8.78 4.14 30.35
C THR A 123 8.98 3.20 29.17
N ASN A 124 8.36 3.49 28.03
CA ASN A 124 8.41 2.62 26.86
C ASN A 124 9.41 3.07 25.80
N TRP A 125 10.06 4.21 25.95
CA TRP A 125 10.97 4.75 24.96
C TRP A 125 12.38 4.20 25.11
N SER A 126 12.97 3.70 24.03
CA SER A 126 14.35 3.18 24.01
C SER A 126 15.45 4.24 23.99
N SER A 127 15.10 5.50 24.18
CA SER A 127 15.99 6.67 24.00
C SER A 127 16.44 6.91 22.55
N ALA A 128 16.01 6.11 21.60
CA ALA A 128 16.37 6.26 20.19
C ALA A 128 15.32 7.12 19.46
N LEU A 129 15.82 8.10 18.71
CA LEU A 129 15.04 8.99 17.84
C LEU A 129 15.63 9.03 16.45
N LEU A 130 14.76 9.19 15.47
CA LEU A 130 15.12 9.54 14.10
C LEU A 130 14.67 10.97 13.85
N LEU A 131 15.62 11.89 13.87
CA LEU A 131 15.40 13.30 13.56
C LEU A 131 15.31 13.49 12.05
N ILE A 132 14.35 14.29 11.59
CA ILE A 132 14.03 14.43 10.18
C ILE A 132 13.95 15.90 9.81
N ALA A 133 14.58 16.27 8.68
CA ALA A 133 14.53 17.61 8.12
C ALA A 133 14.48 17.55 6.59
N PRO A 134 13.81 18.46 5.91
CA PRO A 134 13.86 18.57 4.45
C PRO A 134 15.29 18.87 3.96
N LYS A 135 15.68 18.28 2.81
CA LYS A 135 16.94 18.63 2.14
C LYS A 135 16.86 20.03 1.53
N TYR A 136 18.00 20.65 1.27
CA TYR A 136 18.09 22.01 0.70
C TYR A 136 17.27 22.19 -0.58
N ASN A 137 17.29 21.20 -1.47
CA ASN A 137 16.53 21.20 -2.74
C ASN A 137 15.21 20.41 -2.63
N PHE A 138 14.58 20.41 -1.46
CA PHE A 138 13.34 19.69 -1.24
C PHE A 138 12.19 20.23 -2.10
N SER A 139 11.53 19.36 -2.84
CA SER A 139 10.28 19.65 -3.53
C SER A 139 9.21 18.58 -3.21
N PRO A 140 7.97 19.00 -2.96
CA PRO A 140 6.87 18.05 -2.80
C PRO A 140 6.75 17.12 -4.02
N ALA A 141 6.60 15.82 -3.79
CA ALA A 141 6.52 14.83 -4.85
C ALA A 141 5.36 13.86 -4.63
N ASN A 142 4.73 13.45 -5.72
CA ASN A 142 3.67 12.46 -5.68
C ASN A 142 4.12 11.18 -6.41
N PHE A 143 4.43 10.16 -5.62
CA PHE A 143 4.84 8.84 -6.11
C PHE A 143 3.65 7.87 -6.24
N LYS A 144 2.42 8.31 -5.97
CA LYS A 144 1.24 7.51 -6.21
C LYS A 144 1.00 7.39 -7.71
N LYS A 145 1.41 6.27 -8.30
CA LYS A 145 0.94 5.92 -9.65
C LYS A 145 -0.56 5.64 -9.61
N SER A 146 -1.30 6.13 -10.60
CA SER A 146 -2.70 5.76 -10.77
C SER A 146 -2.83 4.23 -10.81
N ASN A 147 -3.83 3.68 -10.12
CA ASN A 147 -4.09 2.24 -10.13
C ASN A 147 -4.31 1.70 -11.54
N ILE A 148 -4.90 2.50 -12.43
CA ILE A 148 -5.11 2.16 -13.84
C ILE A 148 -3.79 2.00 -14.58
N ASN A 149 -2.83 2.92 -14.40
CA ASN A 149 -1.53 2.84 -15.06
C ASN A 149 -0.73 1.62 -14.56
N ARG A 150 -0.82 1.32 -13.25
CA ARG A 150 -0.19 0.14 -12.67
C ARG A 150 -0.80 -1.15 -13.24
N PHE A 151 -2.12 -1.21 -13.35
CA PHE A 151 -2.84 -2.33 -13.95
C PHE A 151 -2.44 -2.52 -15.41
N TYR A 152 -2.36 -1.44 -16.18
CA TYR A 152 -1.93 -1.47 -17.57
C TYR A 152 -0.48 -1.97 -17.73
N GLU A 153 0.45 -1.54 -16.86
CA GLU A 153 1.84 -2.03 -16.85
C GLU A 153 1.92 -3.54 -16.57
N LEU A 154 1.03 -4.10 -15.73
CA LEU A 154 0.96 -5.53 -15.45
C LEU A 154 0.39 -6.34 -16.63
N ILE A 155 -0.58 -5.78 -17.37
CA ILE A 155 -1.23 -6.44 -18.50
C ILE A 155 -0.37 -6.39 -19.76
N LYS A 156 0.37 -5.31 -19.97
CA LYS A 156 1.15 -5.04 -21.19
C LYS A 156 2.05 -6.22 -21.64
N PRO A 157 2.82 -6.89 -20.76
CA PRO A 157 3.63 -8.04 -21.17
C PRO A 157 2.80 -9.27 -21.56
N HIS A 158 1.55 -9.39 -21.09
CA HIS A 158 0.67 -10.55 -21.31
C HIS A 158 -0.44 -10.29 -22.33
N LYS A 159 -0.37 -9.19 -23.08
CA LYS A 159 -1.41 -8.80 -24.04
C LYS A 159 -1.75 -9.88 -25.08
N SER A 160 -0.74 -10.64 -25.54
CA SER A 160 -0.95 -11.73 -26.51
C SER A 160 -1.81 -12.86 -25.94
N ILE A 161 -1.51 -13.28 -24.71
CA ILE A 161 -2.26 -14.34 -24.01
C ILE A 161 -3.70 -13.89 -23.75
N LEU A 162 -3.88 -12.63 -23.32
CA LEU A 162 -5.22 -12.08 -23.11
C LEU A 162 -6.04 -12.03 -24.40
N PHE A 163 -5.42 -11.59 -25.51
CA PHE A 163 -6.08 -11.57 -26.81
C PHE A 163 -6.49 -12.98 -27.25
N GLN A 164 -5.59 -13.97 -27.12
CA GLN A 164 -5.88 -15.36 -27.45
C GLN A 164 -7.02 -15.93 -26.60
N SER A 165 -7.04 -15.63 -25.29
CA SER A 165 -8.08 -16.08 -24.38
C SER A 165 -9.45 -15.50 -24.72
N ILE A 166 -9.50 -14.18 -25.00
CA ILE A 166 -10.75 -13.50 -25.40
C ILE A 166 -11.25 -14.03 -26.74
N PHE A 167 -10.36 -14.21 -27.72
CA PHE A 167 -10.71 -14.72 -29.03
C PHE A 167 -11.20 -16.17 -28.93
N GLY A 168 -10.51 -17.02 -28.14
CA GLY A 168 -10.94 -18.41 -27.91
C GLY A 168 -12.31 -18.48 -27.21
N ALA A 169 -12.56 -17.64 -26.22
CA ALA A 169 -13.86 -17.56 -25.54
C ALA A 169 -14.98 -17.13 -26.49
N LEU A 170 -14.70 -16.19 -27.38
CA LEU A 170 -15.66 -15.71 -28.38
C LEU A 170 -16.00 -16.81 -29.39
N LEU A 171 -15.00 -17.51 -29.91
CA LEU A 171 -15.22 -18.66 -30.80
C LEU A 171 -16.03 -19.75 -30.10
N TYR A 172 -15.66 -20.08 -28.85
CA TYR A 172 -16.39 -21.09 -28.08
C TYR A 172 -17.87 -20.70 -27.88
N THR A 173 -18.14 -19.43 -27.60
CA THR A 173 -19.51 -18.93 -27.43
C THR A 173 -20.30 -19.05 -28.74
N ILE A 174 -19.72 -18.66 -29.88
CA ILE A 174 -20.38 -18.73 -31.18
C ILE A 174 -20.69 -20.21 -31.55
N LEU A 175 -19.72 -21.09 -31.37
CA LEU A 175 -19.90 -22.52 -31.62
C LEU A 175 -20.93 -23.15 -30.68
N GLY A 176 -20.93 -22.77 -29.42
CA GLY A 176 -21.87 -23.21 -28.41
C GLY A 176 -23.32 -22.82 -28.71
N LEU A 177 -23.53 -21.63 -29.31
CA LEU A 177 -24.88 -21.18 -29.74
C LEU A 177 -25.39 -21.95 -30.98
N SER A 178 -24.52 -22.57 -31.77
CA SER A 178 -24.93 -23.30 -32.98
C SER A 178 -25.81 -24.52 -32.68
N ILE A 179 -25.53 -25.24 -31.58
CA ILE A 179 -26.27 -26.44 -31.17
C ILE A 179 -27.74 -26.13 -30.84
N PRO A 180 -28.08 -25.22 -29.95
CA PRO A 180 -29.47 -24.90 -29.65
C PRO A 180 -30.24 -24.36 -30.87
N ILE A 181 -29.59 -23.56 -31.73
CA ILE A 181 -30.20 -23.07 -32.96
C ILE A 181 -30.49 -24.21 -33.91
N TYR A 182 -29.58 -25.19 -34.03
CA TYR A 182 -29.76 -26.38 -34.86
C TYR A 182 -30.92 -27.23 -34.33
N ILE A 183 -30.99 -27.49 -33.02
CA ILE A 183 -32.09 -28.26 -32.41
C ILE A 183 -33.41 -27.52 -32.60
N GLN A 184 -33.45 -26.22 -32.40
CA GLN A 184 -34.66 -25.42 -32.63
C GLN A 184 -35.15 -25.56 -34.07
N LYS A 185 -34.27 -25.42 -35.06
CA LYS A 185 -34.64 -25.59 -36.48
C LYS A 185 -35.19 -26.98 -36.81
N ILE A 186 -34.59 -28.03 -36.25
CA ILE A 186 -35.11 -29.39 -36.42
C ILE A 186 -36.52 -29.51 -35.81
N THR A 187 -36.69 -29.01 -34.60
CA THR A 187 -38.00 -29.10 -33.90
C THR A 187 -39.09 -28.33 -34.67
N ASP A 188 -38.82 -27.07 -35.02
CA ASP A 188 -39.82 -26.19 -35.59
C ASP A 188 -40.17 -26.51 -37.06
N HIS A 189 -39.16 -26.87 -37.87
CA HIS A 189 -39.35 -27.02 -39.31
C HIS A 189 -39.38 -28.47 -39.80
N VAL A 190 -38.74 -29.36 -39.09
CA VAL A 190 -38.72 -30.78 -39.50
C VAL A 190 -39.82 -31.56 -38.80
N LEU A 191 -39.90 -31.49 -37.46
CA LEU A 191 -40.87 -32.27 -36.69
C LEU A 191 -42.28 -31.73 -36.84
N ILE A 192 -42.49 -30.41 -36.71
CA ILE A 192 -43.83 -29.78 -36.74
C ILE A 192 -44.35 -29.74 -38.17
N ASN A 193 -43.55 -29.40 -39.17
CA ASN A 193 -43.96 -29.25 -40.56
C ASN A 193 -43.76 -30.51 -41.43
N GLY A 194 -43.20 -31.58 -40.93
CA GLY A 194 -42.99 -32.84 -41.63
C GLY A 194 -42.03 -32.77 -42.83
N ASN A 195 -41.13 -31.79 -42.88
CA ASN A 195 -40.28 -31.55 -44.05
C ASN A 195 -39.08 -32.49 -44.14
N LYS A 196 -39.24 -33.63 -44.79
CA LYS A 196 -38.21 -34.65 -44.99
C LYS A 196 -36.99 -34.16 -45.81
N ASN A 197 -37.21 -33.24 -46.76
CA ASN A 197 -36.10 -32.70 -47.57
C ASN A 197 -35.14 -31.85 -46.73
N LEU A 198 -35.67 -31.10 -45.78
CA LEU A 198 -34.84 -30.31 -44.84
C LEU A 198 -34.07 -31.22 -43.87
N LEU A 199 -34.68 -32.33 -43.43
CA LEU A 199 -34.00 -33.32 -42.59
C LEU A 199 -32.76 -33.91 -43.30
N ASN A 200 -32.90 -34.30 -44.55
CA ASN A 200 -31.79 -34.85 -45.33
C ASN A 200 -30.66 -33.83 -45.56
N LEU A 201 -31.00 -32.56 -45.76
CA LEU A 201 -30.01 -31.50 -45.92
C LEU A 201 -29.25 -31.19 -44.61
N MET A 202 -29.90 -31.32 -43.45
CA MET A 202 -29.32 -31.05 -42.12
C MET A 202 -28.58 -32.25 -41.52
N SER A 203 -28.70 -33.45 -42.12
CA SER A 203 -28.00 -34.67 -41.68
C SER A 203 -26.68 -34.94 -42.42
N LEU A 204 -26.32 -34.11 -43.39
CA LEU A 204 -25.03 -34.08 -44.08
C LEU A 204 -24.03 -33.15 -43.37
#